data_4ab30766545d6a2fdc611e20e168990d
#
_entry.id   4ab30766545d6a2fdc611e20e168990d
#
_cell.length_a   1.000
_cell.length_b   1.000
_cell.length_c   1.000
_cell.angle_alpha   90.00
_cell.angle_beta   90.00
_cell.angle_gamma   90.00
#
_symmetry.space_group_name_H-M   'P 1'
#
loop_
_entity.id
_entity.type
_entity.pdbx_description
1 polymer ?
#
loop_
_entity_poly.entity_id
_entity_poly.type
_entity_poly.pdbx_seq_one_letter_code
_entity_poly.pdbx_strand_id
1 'polypeptide(L)'
;MKTIKNTMMKILPVVLILFWAGCEDLDFPDPNNPTSDTATIQSLVTGAEAQLRSGFGVWIRDLLVVGREAYYLEPADPRYTGELLHGPVDPGGFLCYTPWAANYKVMKNCQTILSSADADAGAKGFAQTLNAYCLMRVLAMTDENGARLNYDGDINVAVSSKADVLAEIESLLNAGKDNLSAAGDAFSFSLSSGFDGFNTPATFTHFNRGLMARVSVLQDKWSQAQEALTSVDAWMNGGDHDAGVYHVFSSGANDGDNQMFEDPTAATLKLMVHPSFLTDAHEGDSRVSSNVLVREDTIRYDGLESYLAP
;
A
#
# COMPACT_ATOMS: atom_id res chain seq x y z
N MET A 1 -42.89 -61.29 -4.81
CA MET A 1 -43.13 -59.94 -4.25
C MET A 1 -42.80 -59.82 -2.74
N LYS A 2 -43.06 -60.77 -1.86
CA LYS A 2 -42.74 -60.69 -0.42
C LYS A 2 -41.23 -60.63 -0.12
N THR A 3 -40.37 -61.35 -0.87
CA THR A 3 -38.93 -61.40 -0.64
C THR A 3 -38.24 -60.07 -0.97
N ILE A 4 -38.63 -59.39 -2.05
CA ILE A 4 -38.07 -58.10 -2.45
C ILE A 4 -38.38 -56.99 -1.42
N LYS A 5 -39.60 -57.01 -0.88
CA LYS A 5 -40.04 -56.06 0.13
C LYS A 5 -39.25 -56.18 1.45
N ASN A 6 -38.92 -57.44 1.86
CA ASN A 6 -38.13 -57.70 3.05
C ASN A 6 -36.65 -57.32 2.88
N THR A 7 -36.10 -57.45 1.68
CA THR A 7 -34.71 -57.02 1.39
C THR A 7 -34.58 -55.52 1.33
N MET A 8 -35.52 -54.81 0.69
CA MET A 8 -35.55 -53.34 0.68
C MET A 8 -35.71 -52.75 2.10
N MET A 9 -36.51 -53.37 2.95
CA MET A 9 -36.75 -52.89 4.33
C MET A 9 -35.52 -53.05 5.24
N LYS A 10 -34.58 -53.97 4.90
CA LYS A 10 -33.29 -54.13 5.62
C LYS A 10 -32.16 -53.26 5.06
N ILE A 11 -32.23 -52.87 3.79
CA ILE A 11 -31.24 -52.01 3.14
C ILE A 11 -31.49 -50.51 3.44
N LEU A 12 -32.74 -50.11 3.57
CA LEU A 12 -33.14 -48.74 3.81
C LEU A 12 -32.48 -48.12 5.06
N PRO A 13 -32.43 -48.73 6.24
CA PRO A 13 -31.75 -48.18 7.41
C PRO A 13 -30.22 -48.11 7.25
N VAL A 14 -29.59 -49.02 6.52
CA VAL A 14 -28.16 -48.99 6.26
C VAL A 14 -27.78 -47.84 5.33
N VAL A 15 -28.60 -47.55 4.32
CA VAL A 15 -28.41 -46.41 3.44
C VAL A 15 -28.64 -45.12 4.21
N LEU A 16 -29.63 -45.03 5.10
CA LEU A 16 -29.86 -43.85 5.95
C LEU A 16 -28.69 -43.57 6.90
N ILE A 17 -28.06 -44.60 7.47
CA ILE A 17 -26.89 -44.44 8.33
C ILE A 17 -25.66 -43.96 7.54
N LEU A 18 -25.49 -44.37 6.29
CA LEU A 18 -24.42 -43.89 5.42
C LEU A 18 -24.58 -42.41 5.03
N PHE A 19 -25.80 -41.92 4.96
CA PHE A 19 -26.05 -40.49 4.74
C PHE A 19 -25.80 -39.63 5.98
N TRP A 20 -25.85 -40.16 7.17
CA TRP A 20 -25.53 -39.46 8.41
C TRP A 20 -24.04 -39.47 8.77
N ALA A 21 -23.27 -40.39 8.26
CA ALA A 21 -21.82 -40.50 8.46
C ALA A 21 -21.01 -39.64 7.45
N GLY A 22 -21.67 -38.93 6.56
CA GLY A 22 -21.05 -38.26 5.41
C GLY A 22 -20.79 -36.77 5.57
N CYS A 23 -20.99 -36.16 6.73
CA CYS A 23 -20.75 -34.76 6.97
C CYS A 23 -20.11 -34.51 8.34
N GLU A 24 -18.96 -35.10 8.61
CA GLU A 24 -18.05 -34.57 9.62
C GLU A 24 -17.10 -33.62 8.89
N ASP A 25 -17.15 -32.35 9.31
CA ASP A 25 -16.26 -31.23 9.01
C ASP A 25 -15.36 -31.38 7.77
N LEU A 26 -15.89 -30.97 6.62
CA LEU A 26 -15.10 -30.66 5.42
C LEU A 26 -14.41 -29.30 5.54
N ASP A 27 -14.43 -28.70 6.70
CA ASP A 27 -13.78 -27.41 6.99
C ASP A 27 -12.30 -27.65 7.31
N PHE A 28 -11.56 -28.09 6.30
CA PHE A 28 -10.12 -28.12 6.37
C PHE A 28 -9.61 -26.69 6.24
N PRO A 29 -8.78 -26.19 7.17
CA PRO A 29 -8.14 -24.89 7.00
C PRO A 29 -7.35 -24.91 5.69
N ASP A 30 -7.74 -24.06 4.75
CA ASP A 30 -7.01 -23.89 3.49
C ASP A 30 -5.65 -23.25 3.80
N PRO A 31 -4.52 -23.94 3.59
CA PRO A 31 -3.20 -23.40 3.86
C PRO A 31 -2.84 -22.21 2.96
N ASN A 32 -3.55 -22.06 1.82
CA ASN A 32 -3.35 -20.94 0.89
C ASN A 32 -4.27 -19.73 1.20
N ASN A 33 -5.27 -19.93 2.06
CA ASN A 33 -6.17 -18.88 2.51
C ASN A 33 -6.41 -19.01 4.03
N PRO A 34 -5.38 -18.76 4.86
CA PRO A 34 -5.49 -18.90 6.30
C PRO A 34 -6.57 -17.96 6.86
N THR A 35 -7.37 -18.46 7.78
CA THR A 35 -8.29 -17.64 8.57
C THR A 35 -7.51 -16.76 9.55
N SER A 36 -8.14 -15.71 10.08
CA SER A 36 -7.52 -14.84 11.09
C SER A 36 -6.94 -15.61 12.29
N ASP A 37 -7.56 -16.75 12.62
CA ASP A 37 -7.17 -17.58 13.78
C ASP A 37 -5.98 -18.50 13.50
N THR A 38 -5.65 -18.70 12.22
CA THR A 38 -4.55 -19.59 11.79
C THR A 38 -3.38 -18.82 11.16
N ALA A 39 -3.55 -17.53 10.92
CA ALA A 39 -2.51 -16.68 10.32
C ALA A 39 -1.39 -16.40 11.32
N THR A 40 -0.16 -16.68 10.96
CA THR A 40 1.02 -16.33 11.76
C THR A 40 1.36 -14.86 11.61
N ILE A 41 2.05 -14.27 12.59
CA ILE A 41 2.56 -12.87 12.48
C ILE A 41 3.40 -12.71 11.21
N GLN A 42 4.26 -13.67 10.86
CA GLN A 42 5.05 -13.63 9.63
C GLN A 42 4.17 -13.57 8.38
N SER A 43 3.11 -14.37 8.29
CA SER A 43 2.23 -14.37 7.11
C SER A 43 1.44 -13.07 6.99
N LEU A 44 1.01 -12.48 8.10
CA LEU A 44 0.32 -11.19 8.13
C LEU A 44 1.25 -10.03 7.72
N VAL A 45 2.49 -10.03 8.21
CA VAL A 45 3.52 -9.05 7.82
C VAL A 45 3.82 -9.15 6.33
N THR A 46 4.13 -10.36 5.83
CA THR A 46 4.38 -10.58 4.39
C THR A 46 3.19 -10.16 3.54
N GLY A 47 1.97 -10.48 3.99
CA GLY A 47 0.74 -10.05 3.32
C GLY A 47 0.55 -8.54 3.30
N ALA A 48 0.89 -7.85 4.40
CA ALA A 48 0.85 -6.38 4.46
C ALA A 48 1.85 -5.75 3.50
N GLU A 49 3.11 -6.21 3.46
CA GLU A 49 4.14 -5.74 2.53
C GLU A 49 3.74 -5.97 1.06
N ALA A 50 3.20 -7.13 0.73
CA ALA A 50 2.72 -7.43 -0.63
C ALA A 50 1.58 -6.48 -1.04
N GLN A 51 0.63 -6.22 -0.13
CA GLN A 51 -0.50 -5.33 -0.38
C GLN A 51 -0.09 -3.86 -0.52
N LEU A 52 0.99 -3.39 0.12
CA LEU A 52 1.52 -2.04 -0.06
C LEU A 52 1.86 -1.72 -1.51
N ARG A 53 2.23 -2.72 -2.31
CA ARG A 53 2.55 -2.60 -3.73
C ARG A 53 1.30 -2.69 -4.64
N SER A 54 0.20 -3.22 -4.11
CA SER A 54 -1.06 -3.32 -4.85
C SER A 54 -1.63 -1.92 -5.11
N GLY A 55 -2.07 -1.67 -6.35
CA GLY A 55 -2.61 -0.36 -6.75
C GLY A 55 -1.61 0.80 -6.72
N PHE A 56 -0.34 0.54 -6.38
CA PHE A 56 0.70 1.57 -6.25
C PHE A 56 0.93 2.30 -7.57
N GLY A 57 0.99 1.59 -8.70
CA GLY A 57 1.16 2.20 -10.01
C GLY A 57 0.02 3.14 -10.40
N VAL A 58 -1.24 2.79 -10.09
CA VAL A 58 -2.38 3.68 -10.30
C VAL A 58 -2.24 4.92 -9.43
N TRP A 59 -1.98 4.74 -8.14
CA TRP A 59 -1.84 5.85 -7.19
C TRP A 59 -0.76 6.86 -7.60
N ILE A 60 0.42 6.40 -8.00
CA ILE A 60 1.51 7.29 -8.43
C ILE A 60 1.15 7.99 -9.73
N ARG A 61 0.60 7.28 -10.73
CA ARG A 61 0.18 7.90 -12.00
C ARG A 61 -0.86 8.99 -11.77
N ASP A 62 -1.85 8.74 -10.94
CA ASP A 62 -2.89 9.73 -10.62
C ASP A 62 -2.28 10.98 -10.01
N LEU A 63 -1.37 10.84 -9.03
CA LEU A 63 -0.68 11.97 -8.41
C LEU A 63 0.19 12.75 -9.40
N LEU A 64 0.95 12.05 -10.25
CA LEU A 64 1.80 12.68 -11.26
C LEU A 64 0.97 13.48 -12.28
N VAL A 65 -0.15 12.91 -12.74
CA VAL A 65 -1.01 13.57 -13.73
C VAL A 65 -1.74 14.77 -13.12
N VAL A 66 -2.34 14.61 -11.94
CA VAL A 66 -3.02 15.72 -11.23
C VAL A 66 -2.02 16.80 -10.82
N GLY A 67 -0.82 16.42 -10.38
CA GLY A 67 0.27 17.34 -10.01
C GLY A 67 0.95 18.02 -11.19
N ARG A 68 0.62 17.66 -12.43
CA ARG A 68 1.27 18.18 -13.65
C ARG A 68 2.77 17.86 -13.73
N GLU A 69 3.20 16.78 -13.10
CA GLU A 69 4.57 16.26 -13.23
C GLU A 69 4.71 15.43 -14.50
N ALA A 70 3.64 14.73 -14.89
CA ALA A 70 3.61 13.88 -16.07
C ALA A 70 2.24 13.86 -16.74
N TYR A 71 2.22 13.37 -17.98
CA TYR A 71 1.03 12.89 -18.67
C TYR A 71 1.03 11.37 -18.71
N TYR A 72 -0.14 10.75 -18.67
CA TYR A 72 -0.29 9.35 -19.04
C TYR A 72 -1.16 9.23 -20.28
N LEU A 73 -0.49 9.14 -21.43
CA LEU A 73 -1.10 9.22 -22.77
C LEU A 73 -1.54 7.81 -23.23
N GLU A 74 -2.58 7.26 -22.59
CA GLU A 74 -3.13 5.93 -22.83
C GLU A 74 -4.40 5.98 -23.67
N PRO A 75 -4.33 5.72 -24.98
CA PRO A 75 -5.51 5.79 -25.86
C PRO A 75 -6.59 4.75 -25.55
N ALA A 76 -6.22 3.62 -24.94
CA ALA A 76 -7.16 2.58 -24.57
C ALA A 76 -7.98 2.94 -23.31
N ASP A 77 -7.51 3.91 -22.52
CA ASP A 77 -8.22 4.37 -21.34
C ASP A 77 -8.19 5.90 -21.21
N PRO A 78 -9.20 6.58 -21.79
CA PRO A 78 -9.23 8.04 -21.81
C PRO A 78 -9.47 8.69 -20.44
N ARG A 79 -9.71 7.92 -19.37
CA ARG A 79 -9.94 8.48 -18.03
C ARG A 79 -8.71 9.17 -17.47
N TYR A 80 -7.51 8.74 -17.81
CA TYR A 80 -6.26 9.40 -17.40
C TYR A 80 -6.14 10.85 -17.88
N THR A 81 -6.69 11.17 -19.04
CA THR A 81 -6.74 12.55 -19.53
C THR A 81 -8.07 13.20 -19.21
N GLY A 82 -9.19 12.52 -19.46
CA GLY A 82 -10.54 13.05 -19.26
C GLY A 82 -10.84 13.33 -17.79
N GLU A 83 -10.76 12.32 -16.93
CA GLU A 83 -11.13 12.49 -15.53
C GLU A 83 -10.06 13.25 -14.72
N LEU A 84 -8.77 12.87 -14.83
CA LEU A 84 -7.73 13.47 -13.99
C LEU A 84 -7.37 14.91 -14.39
N LEU A 85 -7.50 15.28 -15.66
CA LEU A 85 -7.13 16.62 -16.15
C LEU A 85 -8.32 17.57 -16.28
N HIS A 86 -9.49 17.04 -16.62
CA HIS A 86 -10.68 17.83 -16.89
C HIS A 86 -11.76 17.67 -15.81
N GLY A 87 -11.79 16.53 -15.12
CA GLY A 87 -12.81 16.20 -14.12
C GLY A 87 -14.22 16.06 -14.69
N PRO A 88 -15.19 15.67 -13.87
CA PRO A 88 -14.99 15.13 -12.53
C PRO A 88 -14.41 13.71 -12.55
N VAL A 89 -13.66 13.35 -11.53
CA VAL A 89 -13.18 11.97 -11.36
C VAL A 89 -14.33 11.11 -10.84
N ASP A 90 -14.51 9.90 -11.41
CA ASP A 90 -15.47 8.92 -10.91
C ASP A 90 -15.00 8.31 -9.58
N PRO A 91 -15.67 8.59 -8.44
CA PRO A 91 -15.25 8.05 -7.15
C PRO A 91 -15.39 6.53 -7.06
N GLY A 92 -16.23 5.91 -7.88
CA GLY A 92 -16.38 4.45 -8.00
C GLY A 92 -15.45 3.82 -9.04
N GLY A 93 -14.79 4.64 -9.84
CA GLY A 93 -13.87 4.22 -10.89
C GLY A 93 -12.54 3.67 -10.33
N PHE A 94 -11.81 2.94 -11.18
CA PHE A 94 -10.58 2.28 -10.75
C PHE A 94 -9.48 3.27 -10.32
N LEU A 95 -9.46 4.49 -10.85
CA LEU A 95 -8.51 5.54 -10.48
C LEU A 95 -8.62 5.88 -8.99
N CYS A 96 -9.84 5.98 -8.45
CA CYS A 96 -10.06 6.23 -7.02
C CYS A 96 -10.09 4.94 -6.20
N TYR A 97 -10.87 3.94 -6.66
CA TYR A 97 -11.15 2.73 -5.87
C TYR A 97 -9.93 1.86 -5.66
N THR A 98 -9.10 1.62 -6.69
CA THR A 98 -7.98 0.66 -6.61
C THR A 98 -6.95 1.07 -5.56
N PRO A 99 -6.39 2.29 -5.58
CA PRO A 99 -5.43 2.69 -4.56
C PRO A 99 -6.08 2.87 -3.17
N TRP A 100 -7.34 3.31 -3.10
CA TRP A 100 -8.06 3.39 -1.85
C TRP A 100 -8.21 2.02 -1.19
N ALA A 101 -8.76 1.05 -1.91
CA ALA A 101 -9.00 -0.30 -1.41
C ALA A 101 -7.70 -1.02 -1.02
N ALA A 102 -6.61 -0.81 -1.76
CA ALA A 102 -5.31 -1.41 -1.46
C ALA A 102 -4.79 -0.98 -0.07
N ASN A 103 -4.89 0.31 0.27
CA ASN A 103 -4.47 0.81 1.57
C ASN A 103 -5.31 0.24 2.72
N TYR A 104 -6.64 0.13 2.55
CA TYR A 104 -7.51 -0.46 3.57
C TYR A 104 -7.28 -1.97 3.76
N LYS A 105 -6.87 -2.70 2.71
CA LYS A 105 -6.45 -4.11 2.86
C LYS A 105 -5.19 -4.24 3.72
N VAL A 106 -4.20 -3.36 3.55
CA VAL A 106 -3.01 -3.32 4.43
C VAL A 106 -3.43 -3.04 5.86
N MET A 107 -4.25 -1.99 6.07
CA MET A 107 -4.71 -1.62 7.41
C MET A 107 -5.50 -2.73 8.09
N LYS A 108 -6.29 -3.51 7.34
CA LYS A 108 -6.97 -4.70 7.88
C LYS A 108 -5.98 -5.76 8.34
N ASN A 109 -4.94 -6.07 7.56
CA ASN A 109 -3.90 -6.99 7.98
C ASN A 109 -3.18 -6.49 9.24
N CYS A 110 -2.85 -5.21 9.30
CA CYS A 110 -2.26 -4.60 10.48
C CYS A 110 -3.19 -4.68 11.70
N GLN A 111 -4.49 -4.48 11.51
CA GLN A 111 -5.48 -4.63 12.60
C GLN A 111 -5.53 -6.08 13.11
N THR A 112 -5.41 -7.06 12.22
CA THR A 112 -5.31 -8.47 12.61
C THR A 112 -4.06 -8.72 13.44
N ILE A 113 -2.90 -8.16 13.06
CA ILE A 113 -1.67 -8.20 13.88
C ILE A 113 -1.93 -7.59 15.26
N LEU A 114 -2.49 -6.38 15.33
CA LEU A 114 -2.73 -5.66 16.59
C LEU A 114 -3.68 -6.41 17.52
N SER A 115 -4.60 -7.20 16.98
CA SER A 115 -5.58 -7.99 17.73
C SER A 115 -5.06 -9.38 18.11
N SER A 116 -3.94 -9.83 17.54
CA SER A 116 -3.38 -11.14 17.81
C SER A 116 -2.75 -11.21 19.19
N ALA A 117 -3.02 -12.30 19.92
CA ALA A 117 -2.35 -12.59 21.19
C ALA A 117 -0.86 -12.89 21.04
N ASP A 118 -0.44 -13.31 19.84
CA ASP A 118 0.96 -13.64 19.52
C ASP A 118 1.78 -12.41 19.09
N ALA A 119 1.13 -11.23 18.96
CA ALA A 119 1.83 -10.02 18.56
C ALA A 119 2.66 -9.44 19.71
N ASP A 120 3.97 -9.49 19.55
CA ASP A 120 4.91 -8.81 20.43
C ASP A 120 4.93 -7.28 20.18
N ALA A 121 5.75 -6.56 20.95
CA ALA A 121 5.89 -5.12 20.83
C ALA A 121 6.41 -4.71 19.42
N GLY A 122 7.36 -5.47 18.85
CA GLY A 122 7.88 -5.22 17.51
C GLY A 122 6.80 -5.31 16.43
N ALA A 123 5.98 -6.36 16.48
CA ALA A 123 4.87 -6.56 15.55
C ALA A 123 3.81 -5.45 15.68
N LYS A 124 3.49 -5.03 16.89
CA LYS A 124 2.58 -3.90 17.13
C LYS A 124 3.14 -2.59 16.59
N GLY A 125 4.42 -2.30 16.84
CA GLY A 125 5.09 -1.11 16.34
C GLY A 125 5.15 -1.05 14.82
N PHE A 126 5.41 -2.18 14.16
CA PHE A 126 5.33 -2.33 12.71
C PHE A 126 3.92 -2.03 12.20
N ALA A 127 2.90 -2.71 12.74
CA ALA A 127 1.52 -2.58 12.28
C ALA A 127 0.96 -1.15 12.44
N GLN A 128 1.25 -0.49 13.57
CA GLN A 128 0.85 0.90 13.82
C GLN A 128 1.53 1.87 12.86
N THR A 129 2.80 1.68 12.57
CA THR A 129 3.54 2.50 11.60
C THR A 129 2.98 2.35 10.20
N LEU A 130 2.66 1.12 9.76
CA LEU A 130 2.06 0.91 8.45
C LEU A 130 0.61 1.43 8.35
N ASN A 131 -0.19 1.33 9.41
CA ASN A 131 -1.52 1.95 9.43
C ASN A 131 -1.42 3.47 9.22
N ALA A 132 -0.50 4.13 9.92
CA ALA A 132 -0.25 5.55 9.75
C ALA A 132 0.19 5.88 8.31
N TYR A 133 1.11 5.12 7.73
CA TYR A 133 1.56 5.28 6.35
C TYR A 133 0.40 5.14 5.35
N CYS A 134 -0.45 4.12 5.51
CA CYS A 134 -1.60 3.92 4.64
C CYS A 134 -2.64 5.04 4.76
N LEU A 135 -2.92 5.53 5.98
CA LEU A 135 -3.79 6.69 6.17
C LEU A 135 -3.23 7.95 5.50
N MET A 136 -1.92 8.19 5.57
CA MET A 136 -1.29 9.31 4.86
C MET A 136 -1.49 9.19 3.35
N ARG A 137 -1.39 7.98 2.79
CA ARG A 137 -1.66 7.73 1.36
C ARG A 137 -3.12 7.96 0.99
N VAL A 138 -4.05 7.49 1.81
CA VAL A 138 -5.48 7.75 1.61
C VAL A 138 -5.76 9.25 1.67
N LEU A 139 -5.23 9.95 2.67
CA LEU A 139 -5.44 11.38 2.84
C LEU A 139 -4.83 12.21 1.70
N ALA A 140 -3.71 11.76 1.10
CA ALA A 140 -3.14 12.39 -0.09
C ALA A 140 -4.08 12.36 -1.32
N MET A 141 -5.03 11.41 -1.35
CA MET A 141 -6.04 11.31 -2.42
C MET A 141 -7.34 12.04 -2.06
N THR A 142 -7.72 12.02 -0.79
CA THR A 142 -9.06 12.47 -0.34
C THR A 142 -9.06 13.87 0.23
N ASP A 143 -7.91 14.34 0.69
CA ASP A 143 -7.67 15.66 1.30
C ASP A 143 -8.78 16.05 2.29
N GLU A 144 -9.50 17.13 2.06
CA GLU A 144 -10.58 17.62 2.93
C GLU A 144 -11.75 16.64 3.09
N ASN A 145 -11.89 15.67 2.19
CA ASN A 145 -12.90 14.62 2.33
C ASN A 145 -12.58 13.61 3.46
N GLY A 146 -11.37 13.65 4.01
CA GLY A 146 -10.96 12.82 5.12
C GLY A 146 -10.86 11.32 4.79
N ALA A 147 -10.95 10.47 5.81
CA ALA A 147 -10.86 9.02 5.66
C ALA A 147 -11.69 8.29 6.72
N ARG A 148 -11.92 7.00 6.54
CA ARG A 148 -12.53 6.16 7.56
C ARG A 148 -11.44 5.66 8.51
N LEU A 149 -11.66 5.80 9.82
CA LEU A 149 -10.76 5.32 10.87
C LEU A 149 -11.17 3.94 11.40
N ASN A 150 -11.81 3.14 10.56
CA ASN A 150 -12.19 1.77 10.85
C ASN A 150 -11.56 0.85 9.80
N TYR A 151 -10.85 -0.17 10.26
CA TYR A 151 -10.06 -1.09 9.43
C TYR A 151 -10.62 -2.52 9.43
N ASP A 152 -11.70 -2.79 10.18
CA ASP A 152 -12.33 -4.12 10.27
C ASP A 152 -13.31 -4.40 9.12
N GLY A 153 -13.68 -3.37 8.37
CA GLY A 153 -14.56 -3.47 7.21
C GLY A 153 -16.03 -3.11 7.48
N ASP A 154 -16.37 -2.56 8.64
CA ASP A 154 -17.71 -2.02 8.87
C ASP A 154 -17.91 -0.77 7.98
N ILE A 155 -18.75 -0.92 6.96
CA ILE A 155 -19.08 0.14 6.01
C ILE A 155 -19.96 1.25 6.58
N ASN A 156 -20.55 1.05 7.75
CA ASN A 156 -21.46 2.02 8.38
C ASN A 156 -20.70 3.08 9.20
N VAL A 157 -19.42 2.89 9.45
CA VAL A 157 -18.60 3.91 10.14
C VAL A 157 -18.50 5.16 9.27
N ALA A 158 -18.80 6.30 9.87
CA ALA A 158 -18.72 7.59 9.19
C ALA A 158 -17.29 7.91 8.75
N VAL A 159 -17.16 8.73 7.71
CA VAL A 159 -15.88 9.32 7.32
C VAL A 159 -15.48 10.36 8.37
N SER A 160 -14.26 10.29 8.86
CA SER A 160 -13.66 11.24 9.79
C SER A 160 -13.07 12.43 9.03
N SER A 161 -13.05 13.60 9.67
CA SER A 161 -12.47 14.80 9.08
C SER A 161 -10.95 14.65 8.83
N LYS A 162 -10.40 15.45 7.94
CA LYS A 162 -8.94 15.53 7.71
C LYS A 162 -8.17 15.75 9.03
N ALA A 163 -8.67 16.64 9.88
CA ALA A 163 -8.04 16.91 11.18
C ALA A 163 -8.02 15.68 12.10
N ASP A 164 -9.12 14.93 12.17
CA ASP A 164 -9.19 13.71 12.96
C ASP A 164 -8.28 12.61 12.40
N VAL A 165 -8.20 12.51 11.06
CA VAL A 165 -7.30 11.54 10.40
C VAL A 165 -5.84 11.88 10.69
N LEU A 166 -5.45 13.16 10.61
CA LEU A 166 -4.09 13.59 10.94
C LEU A 166 -3.76 13.33 12.42
N ALA A 167 -4.70 13.56 13.33
CA ALA A 167 -4.53 13.23 14.74
C ALA A 167 -4.35 11.73 14.98
N GLU A 168 -5.12 10.89 14.28
CA GLU A 168 -4.97 9.44 14.35
C GLU A 168 -3.62 8.97 13.81
N ILE A 169 -3.14 9.54 12.69
CA ILE A 169 -1.80 9.26 12.15
C ILE A 169 -0.72 9.56 13.19
N GLU A 170 -0.78 10.71 13.85
CA GLU A 170 0.16 11.06 14.92
C GLU A 170 0.09 10.08 16.10
N SER A 171 -1.12 9.71 16.51
CA SER A 171 -1.35 8.75 17.59
C SER A 171 -0.73 7.39 17.27
N LEU A 172 -0.98 6.87 16.05
CA LEU A 172 -0.42 5.61 15.57
C LEU A 172 1.12 5.65 15.49
N LEU A 173 1.70 6.74 15.00
CA LEU A 173 3.16 6.87 14.90
C LEU A 173 3.82 6.95 16.28
N ASN A 174 3.19 7.61 17.26
CA ASN A 174 3.72 7.67 18.62
C ASN A 174 3.59 6.30 19.32
N ALA A 175 2.42 5.67 19.25
CA ALA A 175 2.24 4.32 19.77
C ALA A 175 3.19 3.30 19.09
N GLY A 176 3.39 3.44 17.79
CA GLY A 176 4.34 2.64 17.03
C GLY A 176 5.77 2.80 17.53
N LYS A 177 6.23 4.04 17.71
CA LYS A 177 7.55 4.35 18.28
C LYS A 177 7.71 3.74 19.69
N ASP A 178 6.69 3.87 20.55
CA ASP A 178 6.77 3.37 21.93
C ASP A 178 6.85 1.83 21.94
N ASN A 179 6.09 1.16 21.08
CA ASN A 179 6.17 -0.28 20.91
C ASN A 179 7.52 -0.73 20.32
N LEU A 180 8.05 -0.04 19.31
CA LEU A 180 9.38 -0.32 18.76
C LEU A 180 10.48 -0.15 19.80
N SER A 181 10.36 0.85 20.66
CA SER A 181 11.30 1.08 21.75
C SER A 181 11.22 0.01 22.85
N ALA A 182 10.07 -0.63 23.03
CA ALA A 182 9.87 -1.73 23.97
C ALA A 182 10.20 -3.11 23.36
N ALA A 183 10.43 -3.17 22.04
CA ALA A 183 10.83 -4.40 21.37
C ALA A 183 12.31 -4.71 21.65
N GLY A 184 12.73 -5.95 21.47
CA GLY A 184 14.13 -6.36 21.57
C GLY A 184 14.99 -5.84 20.40
N ASP A 185 16.19 -6.39 20.27
CA ASP A 185 17.15 -5.98 19.24
C ASP A 185 16.74 -6.41 17.82
N ALA A 186 15.84 -7.37 17.66
CA ALA A 186 15.37 -7.88 16.39
C ALA A 186 13.84 -8.09 16.41
N PHE A 187 13.22 -8.01 15.24
CA PHE A 187 11.84 -8.45 15.07
C PHE A 187 11.72 -9.98 15.20
N SER A 188 10.57 -10.46 15.68
CA SER A 188 10.21 -11.89 15.69
C SER A 188 9.83 -12.43 14.30
N PHE A 189 9.83 -11.59 13.28
CA PHE A 189 9.52 -11.87 11.89
C PHE A 189 10.56 -11.25 10.97
N SER A 190 10.58 -11.68 9.71
CA SER A 190 11.46 -11.13 8.68
C SER A 190 10.71 -10.12 7.81
N LEU A 191 11.36 -9.03 7.45
CA LEU A 191 10.90 -8.07 6.44
C LEU A 191 11.53 -8.38 5.08
N SER A 192 10.88 -7.92 4.01
CA SER A 192 11.42 -8.02 2.65
C SER A 192 12.63 -7.09 2.45
N SER A 193 13.36 -7.30 1.34
CA SER A 193 14.54 -6.49 0.99
C SER A 193 14.23 -5.00 0.82
N GLY A 194 12.97 -4.62 0.63
CA GLY A 194 12.55 -3.22 0.62
C GLY A 194 12.80 -2.49 1.93
N PHE A 195 13.00 -3.24 3.01
CA PHE A 195 13.34 -2.72 4.35
C PHE A 195 14.80 -2.96 4.73
N ASP A 196 15.68 -3.25 3.79
CA ASP A 196 17.11 -3.42 4.11
C ASP A 196 17.67 -2.15 4.78
N GLY A 197 18.36 -2.33 5.89
CA GLY A 197 18.79 -1.23 6.76
C GLY A 197 17.72 -0.68 7.72
N PHE A 198 16.46 -1.10 7.57
CA PHE A 198 15.31 -0.74 8.43
C PHE A 198 14.62 -1.96 9.02
N ASN A 199 15.30 -3.09 9.09
CA ASN A 199 14.76 -4.41 9.44
C ASN A 199 14.96 -4.82 10.89
N THR A 200 15.27 -3.89 11.76
CA THR A 200 15.26 -4.05 13.23
C THR A 200 14.33 -3.03 13.88
N PRO A 201 13.79 -3.26 15.09
CA PRO A 201 12.97 -2.28 15.78
C PRO A 201 13.62 -0.89 15.88
N ALA A 202 14.92 -0.85 16.19
CA ALA A 202 15.68 0.38 16.30
C ALA A 202 15.77 1.13 14.96
N THR A 203 16.15 0.44 13.87
CA THR A 203 16.27 1.07 12.54
C THR A 203 14.91 1.36 11.89
N PHE A 204 13.90 0.54 12.13
CA PHE A 204 12.54 0.80 11.69
C PHE A 204 11.94 2.07 12.33
N THR A 205 12.43 2.44 13.53
CA THR A 205 12.06 3.71 14.16
C THR A 205 12.46 4.91 13.30
N HIS A 206 13.51 4.83 12.48
CA HIS A 206 13.88 5.90 11.55
C HIS A 206 12.78 6.14 10.51
N PHE A 207 12.25 5.07 9.94
CA PHE A 207 11.10 5.15 9.01
C PHE A 207 9.86 5.75 9.71
N ASN A 208 9.52 5.26 10.89
CA ASN A 208 8.41 5.79 11.68
C ASN A 208 8.57 7.31 11.96
N ARG A 209 9.76 7.76 12.35
CA ARG A 209 10.00 9.18 12.64
C ARG A 209 10.05 10.06 11.38
N GLY A 210 10.54 9.53 10.27
CA GLY A 210 10.43 10.20 8.97
C GLY A 210 8.96 10.47 8.58
N LEU A 211 8.07 9.50 8.81
CA LEU A 211 6.63 9.69 8.61
C LEU A 211 6.05 10.75 9.58
N MET A 212 6.48 10.75 10.86
CA MET A 212 6.06 11.75 11.83
C MET A 212 6.49 13.17 11.40
N ALA A 213 7.72 13.33 10.94
CA ALA A 213 8.18 14.62 10.43
C ALA A 213 7.30 15.10 9.26
N ARG A 214 6.99 14.20 8.30
CA ARG A 214 6.14 14.53 7.16
C ARG A 214 4.73 14.94 7.58
N VAL A 215 4.07 14.20 8.46
CA VAL A 215 2.71 14.54 8.91
C VAL A 215 2.68 15.81 9.73
N SER A 216 3.75 16.10 10.48
CA SER A 216 3.88 17.35 11.23
C SER A 216 4.00 18.56 10.30
N VAL A 217 4.78 18.44 9.22
CA VAL A 217 4.88 19.48 8.17
C VAL A 217 3.52 19.75 7.52
N LEU A 218 2.72 18.70 7.22
CA LEU A 218 1.38 18.86 6.67
C LEU A 218 0.39 19.59 7.60
N GLN A 219 0.75 19.74 8.87
CA GLN A 219 -0.05 20.43 9.89
C GLN A 219 0.62 21.73 10.39
N ASP A 220 1.65 22.23 9.72
CA ASP A 220 2.45 23.39 10.14
C ASP A 220 3.07 23.26 11.54
N LYS A 221 3.21 22.02 12.05
CA LYS A 221 3.83 21.72 13.36
C LYS A 221 5.36 21.61 13.24
N TRP A 222 6.02 22.68 12.84
CA TRP A 222 7.45 22.70 12.51
C TRP A 222 8.36 22.21 13.63
N SER A 223 8.05 22.58 14.89
CA SER A 223 8.83 22.13 16.05
C SER A 223 8.76 20.61 16.24
N GLN A 224 7.58 20.02 16.04
CA GLN A 224 7.38 18.58 16.12
C GLN A 224 8.09 17.85 14.96
N ALA A 225 8.06 18.43 13.76
CA ALA A 225 8.80 17.89 12.63
C ALA A 225 10.32 17.87 12.92
N GLN A 226 10.86 18.97 13.47
CA GLN A 226 12.25 19.06 13.86
C GLN A 226 12.61 18.07 14.96
N GLU A 227 11.77 17.89 15.99
CA GLU A 227 11.96 16.92 17.04
C GLU A 227 12.02 15.49 16.49
N ALA A 228 11.09 15.14 15.58
CA ALA A 228 11.07 13.84 14.95
C ALA A 228 12.36 13.56 14.15
N LEU A 229 12.86 14.54 13.41
CA LEU A 229 14.12 14.43 12.65
C LEU A 229 15.35 14.38 13.57
N THR A 230 15.37 15.18 14.63
CA THR A 230 16.48 15.18 15.61
C THR A 230 16.62 13.81 16.28
N SER A 231 15.52 13.10 16.51
CA SER A 231 15.56 11.75 17.09
C SER A 231 16.25 10.72 16.20
N VAL A 232 16.47 11.02 14.92
CA VAL A 232 17.15 10.17 13.92
C VAL A 232 18.32 10.89 13.24
N ASP A 233 18.81 11.95 13.88
CA ASP A 233 19.83 12.87 13.33
C ASP A 233 21.10 12.15 12.86
N ALA A 234 21.61 11.20 13.64
CA ALA A 234 22.80 10.45 13.27
C ALA A 234 22.63 9.65 11.97
N TRP A 235 21.42 9.17 11.68
CA TRP A 235 21.09 8.52 10.43
C TRP A 235 20.92 9.55 9.30
N MET A 236 20.19 10.64 9.54
CA MET A 236 19.96 11.71 8.57
C MET A 236 21.24 12.39 8.11
N ASN A 237 22.20 12.60 9.02
CA ASN A 237 23.47 13.25 8.72
C ASN A 237 24.54 12.30 8.18
N GLY A 238 24.22 11.02 7.98
CA GLY A 238 25.13 10.03 7.39
C GLY A 238 25.49 10.29 5.92
N GLY A 239 24.78 11.20 5.27
CA GLY A 239 25.07 11.64 3.90
C GLY A 239 24.67 10.66 2.79
N ASP A 240 24.02 9.55 3.12
CA ASP A 240 23.46 8.63 2.14
C ASP A 240 22.04 9.07 1.76
N HIS A 241 21.93 9.78 0.63
CA HIS A 241 20.66 10.26 0.10
C HIS A 241 19.79 9.13 -0.52
N ASP A 242 20.38 7.95 -0.74
CA ASP A 242 19.70 6.77 -1.26
C ASP A 242 19.19 5.84 -0.15
N ALA A 243 19.52 6.15 1.11
CA ALA A 243 19.01 5.39 2.25
C ALA A 243 17.50 5.59 2.42
N GLY A 244 16.72 4.50 2.40
CA GLY A 244 15.28 4.57 2.52
C GLY A 244 14.59 3.22 2.55
N VAL A 245 13.27 3.25 2.70
CA VAL A 245 12.38 2.09 2.54
C VAL A 245 11.82 2.12 1.13
N TYR A 246 11.92 1.01 0.42
CA TYR A 246 11.60 0.89 -1.00
C TYR A 246 10.49 -0.11 -1.27
N HIS A 247 9.65 0.18 -2.27
CA HIS A 247 8.80 -0.83 -2.90
C HIS A 247 9.63 -1.56 -3.95
N VAL A 248 10.11 -2.75 -3.61
CA VAL A 248 10.90 -3.59 -4.52
C VAL A 248 9.95 -4.45 -5.36
N PHE A 249 10.13 -4.44 -6.66
CA PHE A 249 9.37 -5.22 -7.64
C PHE A 249 10.31 -6.16 -8.38
N SER A 250 9.80 -7.30 -8.83
CA SER A 250 10.56 -8.28 -9.58
C SER A 250 9.67 -9.04 -10.55
N SER A 251 10.18 -9.38 -11.71
CA SER A 251 9.55 -10.31 -12.66
C SER A 251 9.73 -11.78 -12.28
N GLY A 252 10.29 -12.05 -11.10
CA GLY A 252 10.46 -13.41 -10.58
C GLY A 252 9.14 -14.09 -10.21
N ALA A 253 9.16 -15.42 -10.10
CA ALA A 253 7.99 -16.19 -9.69
C ALA A 253 7.49 -15.73 -8.30
N ASN A 254 6.18 -15.54 -8.17
CA ASN A 254 5.48 -15.07 -6.97
C ASN A 254 5.75 -13.59 -6.59
N ASP A 255 6.23 -12.78 -7.52
CA ASP A 255 6.31 -11.34 -7.38
C ASP A 255 5.56 -10.65 -8.53
N GLY A 256 5.59 -9.33 -8.59
CA GLY A 256 4.94 -8.52 -9.62
C GLY A 256 5.88 -7.50 -10.24
N ASP A 257 5.66 -7.22 -11.52
CA ASP A 257 6.39 -6.18 -12.23
C ASP A 257 6.04 -4.79 -11.68
N ASN A 258 7.00 -3.88 -11.75
CA ASN A 258 6.75 -2.47 -11.48
C ASN A 258 5.86 -1.88 -12.56
N GLN A 259 4.60 -1.61 -12.21
CA GLN A 259 3.61 -1.05 -13.13
C GLN A 259 3.92 0.38 -13.61
N MET A 260 4.91 1.03 -13.01
CA MET A 260 5.38 2.37 -13.42
C MET A 260 6.55 2.30 -14.40
N PHE A 261 7.19 1.13 -14.53
CA PHE A 261 8.30 0.98 -15.45
C PHE A 261 7.78 0.80 -16.88
N GLU A 262 8.15 1.71 -17.75
CA GLU A 262 7.99 1.60 -19.21
C GLU A 262 9.35 1.91 -19.85
N ASP A 263 9.67 1.22 -20.95
CA ASP A 263 10.91 1.53 -21.69
C ASP A 263 10.83 2.95 -22.26
N PRO A 264 11.71 3.88 -21.84
CA PRO A 264 11.65 5.28 -22.25
C PRO A 264 11.86 5.47 -23.76
N THR A 265 12.40 4.47 -24.46
CA THR A 265 12.62 4.48 -25.93
C THR A 265 11.50 3.83 -26.72
N ALA A 266 10.55 3.15 -26.04
CA ALA A 266 9.46 2.46 -26.72
C ALA A 266 8.54 3.43 -27.47
N ALA A 267 8.12 3.04 -28.67
CA ALA A 267 7.13 3.80 -29.44
C ALA A 267 5.73 3.79 -28.80
N THR A 268 5.50 2.87 -27.87
CA THR A 268 4.24 2.68 -27.13
C THR A 268 4.28 3.26 -25.72
N LEU A 269 5.32 4.05 -25.40
CA LEU A 269 5.44 4.72 -24.10
C LEU A 269 4.22 5.61 -23.85
N LYS A 270 3.67 5.55 -22.64
CA LYS A 270 2.48 6.28 -22.25
C LYS A 270 2.76 7.30 -21.15
N LEU A 271 3.65 6.95 -20.23
CA LEU A 271 4.07 7.85 -19.17
C LEU A 271 5.09 8.84 -19.73
N MET A 272 4.69 10.08 -19.85
CA MET A 272 5.49 11.15 -20.42
C MET A 272 5.67 12.28 -19.42
N VAL A 273 6.90 12.75 -19.24
CA VAL A 273 7.19 13.90 -18.37
C VAL A 273 6.52 15.15 -18.93
N HIS A 274 5.92 15.96 -18.06
CA HIS A 274 5.32 17.23 -18.48
C HIS A 274 6.39 18.17 -19.05
N PRO A 275 6.15 18.85 -20.19
CA PRO A 275 7.16 19.68 -20.83
C PRO A 275 7.74 20.79 -19.95
N SER A 276 6.96 21.30 -18.97
CA SER A 276 7.43 22.31 -18.02
C SER A 276 8.63 21.87 -17.18
N PHE A 277 8.80 20.55 -16.98
CA PHE A 277 9.96 20.04 -16.25
C PHE A 277 11.29 20.49 -16.89
N LEU A 278 11.32 20.57 -18.22
CA LEU A 278 12.49 21.07 -18.94
C LEU A 278 12.50 22.60 -19.04
N THR A 279 11.33 23.21 -19.34
CA THR A 279 11.27 24.66 -19.63
C THR A 279 11.41 25.52 -18.37
N ASP A 280 11.01 25.00 -17.21
CA ASP A 280 11.02 25.74 -15.94
C ASP A 280 12.24 25.38 -15.08
N ALA A 281 13.08 24.44 -15.54
CA ALA A 281 14.30 24.06 -14.84
C ALA A 281 15.33 25.20 -14.83
N HIS A 282 16.01 25.37 -13.70
CA HIS A 282 17.15 26.27 -13.61
C HIS A 282 18.34 25.77 -14.44
N GLU A 283 19.11 26.70 -14.99
CA GLU A 283 20.34 26.34 -15.70
C GLU A 283 21.28 25.55 -14.77
N GLY A 284 21.73 24.39 -15.25
CA GLY A 284 22.63 23.49 -14.50
C GLY A 284 21.92 22.55 -13.53
N ASP A 285 20.58 22.46 -13.53
CA ASP A 285 19.87 21.48 -12.73
C ASP A 285 20.13 20.04 -13.26
N SER A 286 20.97 19.30 -12.54
CA SER A 286 21.37 17.94 -12.92
C SER A 286 20.22 16.94 -12.90
N ARG A 287 19.11 17.22 -12.21
CA ARG A 287 17.93 16.33 -12.18
C ARG A 287 17.31 16.16 -13.55
N VAL A 288 17.37 17.19 -14.40
CA VAL A 288 16.88 17.10 -15.78
C VAL A 288 17.68 16.05 -16.55
N SER A 289 19.00 16.15 -16.55
CA SER A 289 19.84 15.26 -17.33
C SER A 289 19.92 13.82 -16.77
N SER A 290 19.67 13.66 -15.46
CA SER A 290 19.73 12.33 -14.82
C SER A 290 18.40 11.58 -14.85
N ASN A 291 17.26 12.29 -14.94
CA ASN A 291 15.95 11.68 -14.79
C ASN A 291 15.04 11.81 -16.03
N VAL A 292 15.49 12.49 -17.08
CA VAL A 292 14.67 12.72 -18.26
C VAL A 292 15.43 12.40 -19.53
N LEU A 293 14.86 11.53 -20.35
CA LEU A 293 15.31 11.28 -21.72
C LEU A 293 14.56 12.21 -22.67
N VAL A 294 15.30 13.05 -23.42
CA VAL A 294 14.74 13.83 -24.54
C VAL A 294 14.65 12.92 -25.77
N ARG A 295 13.44 12.62 -26.20
CA ARG A 295 13.15 11.75 -27.35
C ARG A 295 13.26 12.51 -28.67
N GLU A 296 13.53 11.80 -29.73
CA GLU A 296 13.52 12.36 -31.12
C GLU A 296 12.09 12.50 -31.64
N ASP A 297 11.15 11.67 -31.15
CA ASP A 297 9.73 11.69 -31.51
C ASP A 297 8.88 12.30 -30.39
N THR A 298 7.70 12.77 -30.78
CA THR A 298 6.71 13.34 -29.85
C THR A 298 5.50 12.42 -29.75
N ILE A 299 5.15 12.01 -28.54
CA ILE A 299 3.92 11.26 -28.27
C ILE A 299 2.77 12.24 -28.08
N ARG A 300 1.66 11.95 -28.76
CA ARG A 300 0.44 12.81 -28.75
C ARG A 300 -0.80 12.00 -28.46
N TYR A 301 -1.62 12.52 -27.59
CA TYR A 301 -2.96 12.00 -27.33
C TYR A 301 -3.85 13.07 -26.73
N ASP A 302 -5.11 13.15 -27.13
CA ASP A 302 -6.15 14.03 -26.56
C ASP A 302 -5.75 15.51 -26.48
N GLY A 303 -5.05 16.00 -27.51
CA GLY A 303 -4.56 17.40 -27.54
C GLY A 303 -3.33 17.68 -26.68
N LEU A 304 -2.83 16.67 -25.98
CA LEU A 304 -1.61 16.75 -25.17
C LEU A 304 -0.44 16.16 -25.97
N GLU A 305 0.75 16.66 -25.68
CA GLU A 305 1.98 16.14 -26.29
C GLU A 305 3.17 16.27 -25.35
N SER A 306 4.11 15.33 -25.47
CA SER A 306 5.43 15.43 -24.88
C SER A 306 6.44 14.62 -25.67
N TYR A 307 7.68 15.06 -25.59
CA TYR A 307 8.88 14.40 -26.13
C TYR A 307 9.87 14.05 -25.01
N LEU A 308 9.42 14.11 -23.76
CA LEU A 308 10.21 13.84 -22.56
C LEU A 308 9.77 12.53 -21.95
N ALA A 309 10.66 11.56 -21.81
CA ALA A 309 10.43 10.30 -21.13
C ALA A 309 11.07 10.30 -19.73
N PRO A 310 10.45 9.63 -18.73
CA PRO A 310 11.03 9.53 -17.40
C PRO A 310 12.22 8.58 -17.35
#